data_d30809aa4e19bc6641778d31559ec8a4
#
_entry.id   d30809aa4e19bc6641778d31559ec8a4
#
_cell.length_a   1.000
_cell.length_b   1.000
_cell.length_c   1.000
_cell.angle_alpha   90.00
_cell.angle_beta   90.00
_cell.angle_gamma   90.00
#
_symmetry.space_group_name_H-M   'P 1'
#
loop_
_entity.id
_entity.type
_entity.pdbx_description
1 polymer ?
#
loop_
_entity_poly.entity_id
_entity_poly.type
_entity_poly.pdbx_seq_one_letter_code
_entity_poly.pdbx_strand_id
1 'polypeptide(L)'
;VLNCFTMFGEASRMTQFKDKSAKHADNINVGLFTYPVLMAADILLYQTDLVPVGVDQSQHIEICRDIANRFNNLHPNTFTIPEGYYPKVGEGAKITSLVDPNSKMSKSDPNPNGYILLMDKPEDIMRKFKRAVTDSDSRIIFDPQNKPGVSNLLQIYALATGKTIEQAAAEFDGKGYGEFKPAVGEAVVELLRPIREKTTDLLNNKDYLEQVYKEGAQKASYLARKTLDKVYRKVGFVAR
;
A
#
# COMPACT_ATOMS: atom_id res chain seq x y z
N VAL A 1 -12.37 -3.92 -23.40
CA VAL A 1 -11.46 -3.38 -24.42
C VAL A 1 -10.02 -3.79 -24.10
N LEU A 2 -9.46 -3.39 -22.94
CA LEU A 2 -8.04 -3.61 -22.64
C LEU A 2 -7.59 -5.08 -22.62
N ASN A 3 -8.46 -6.03 -22.26
CA ASN A 3 -8.16 -7.46 -22.35
C ASN A 3 -7.75 -7.90 -23.77
N CYS A 4 -8.29 -7.25 -24.83
CA CYS A 4 -7.92 -7.53 -26.21
C CYS A 4 -6.51 -6.99 -26.57
N PHE A 5 -5.94 -6.16 -25.73
CA PHE A 5 -4.59 -5.57 -25.86
C PHE A 5 -3.59 -6.17 -24.86
N THR A 6 -4.02 -7.20 -24.11
CA THR A 6 -3.19 -7.88 -23.12
C THR A 6 -2.76 -9.23 -23.65
N MET A 7 -1.44 -9.49 -23.68
CA MET A 7 -0.93 -10.77 -24.13
C MET A 7 -1.02 -11.82 -23.01
N PHE A 8 -1.54 -13.01 -23.34
CA PHE A 8 -1.67 -14.11 -22.40
C PHE A 8 -0.33 -14.45 -21.72
N GLY A 9 0.76 -14.47 -22.50
CA GLY A 9 2.10 -14.76 -21.97
C GLY A 9 2.62 -13.70 -20.98
N GLU A 10 2.22 -12.44 -21.13
CA GLU A 10 2.57 -11.37 -20.18
C GLU A 10 1.82 -11.55 -18.86
N ALA A 11 0.51 -11.70 -18.91
CA ALA A 11 -0.34 -11.91 -17.74
C ALA A 11 0.02 -13.18 -16.96
N SER A 12 0.30 -14.29 -17.67
CA SER A 12 0.66 -15.58 -17.04
C SER A 12 2.03 -15.59 -16.37
N ARG A 13 2.94 -14.69 -16.77
CA ARG A 13 4.29 -14.58 -16.17
C ARG A 13 4.34 -13.69 -14.94
N MET A 14 3.28 -12.97 -14.61
CA MET A 14 3.25 -12.10 -13.43
C MET A 14 3.52 -12.89 -12.15
N THR A 15 4.44 -12.42 -11.33
CA THR A 15 4.84 -13.06 -10.06
C THR A 15 3.65 -13.28 -9.16
N GLN A 16 2.80 -12.25 -9.00
CA GLN A 16 1.61 -12.36 -8.15
C GLN A 16 0.58 -13.39 -8.66
N PHE A 17 0.45 -13.56 -9.96
CA PHE A 17 -0.40 -14.63 -10.52
C PHE A 17 0.16 -16.00 -10.13
N LYS A 18 1.47 -16.21 -10.31
CA LYS A 18 2.15 -17.47 -9.96
C LYS A 18 2.05 -17.79 -8.47
N ASP A 19 2.34 -16.79 -7.61
CA ASP A 19 2.33 -16.95 -6.15
C ASP A 19 0.93 -17.28 -5.62
N LYS A 20 -0.09 -16.57 -6.11
CA LYS A 20 -1.49 -16.80 -5.70
C LYS A 20 -2.04 -18.11 -6.25
N SER A 21 -1.70 -18.47 -7.49
CA SER A 21 -2.08 -19.75 -8.08
C SER A 21 -1.45 -20.93 -7.33
N ALA A 22 -0.20 -20.82 -6.89
CA ALA A 22 0.45 -21.83 -6.08
C ALA A 22 -0.17 -21.99 -4.69
N LYS A 23 -0.59 -20.87 -4.06
CA LYS A 23 -1.19 -20.88 -2.71
C LYS A 23 -2.66 -21.35 -2.71
N HIS A 24 -3.38 -21.18 -3.79
CA HIS A 24 -4.81 -21.43 -3.92
C HIS A 24 -5.11 -22.25 -5.19
N ALA A 25 -4.41 -23.37 -5.36
CA ALA A 25 -4.48 -24.22 -6.57
C ALA A 25 -5.92 -24.64 -6.94
N ASP A 26 -6.78 -24.80 -5.93
CA ASP A 26 -8.18 -25.21 -6.12
C ASP A 26 -9.13 -24.06 -6.51
N ASN A 27 -8.65 -22.83 -6.53
CA ASN A 27 -9.50 -21.65 -6.82
C ASN A 27 -8.79 -20.64 -7.73
N ILE A 28 -8.24 -21.12 -8.85
CA ILE A 28 -7.68 -20.25 -9.89
C ILE A 28 -8.81 -19.85 -10.83
N ASN A 29 -9.32 -18.63 -10.66
CA ASN A 29 -10.39 -18.09 -11.47
C ASN A 29 -9.90 -17.02 -12.46
N VAL A 30 -10.73 -16.69 -13.46
CA VAL A 30 -10.41 -15.69 -14.48
C VAL A 30 -10.13 -14.32 -13.88
N GLY A 31 -10.79 -13.94 -12.78
CA GLY A 31 -10.54 -12.69 -12.09
C GLY A 31 -9.11 -12.57 -11.57
N LEU A 32 -8.52 -13.67 -11.07
CA LEU A 32 -7.11 -13.69 -10.66
C LEU A 32 -6.16 -13.45 -11.86
N PHE A 33 -6.53 -13.87 -13.03
CA PHE A 33 -5.75 -13.66 -14.26
C PHE A 33 -5.91 -12.24 -14.83
N THR A 34 -7.12 -11.68 -14.74
CA THR A 34 -7.46 -10.41 -15.41
C THR A 34 -7.42 -9.17 -14.50
N TYR A 35 -7.27 -9.30 -13.17
CA TYR A 35 -7.23 -8.12 -12.29
C TYR A 35 -6.10 -7.11 -12.62
N PRO A 36 -4.92 -7.51 -13.18
CA PRO A 36 -3.92 -6.51 -13.58
C PRO A 36 -4.42 -5.60 -14.71
N VAL A 37 -5.28 -6.14 -15.57
CA VAL A 37 -5.92 -5.37 -16.64
C VAL A 37 -6.98 -4.42 -16.09
N LEU A 38 -7.70 -4.82 -15.03
CA LEU A 38 -8.59 -3.92 -14.29
C LEU A 38 -7.82 -2.79 -13.64
N MET A 39 -6.70 -3.09 -12.97
CA MET A 39 -5.80 -2.07 -12.41
C MET A 39 -5.27 -1.11 -13.50
N ALA A 40 -4.90 -1.62 -14.67
CA ALA A 40 -4.52 -0.78 -15.80
C ALA A 40 -5.68 0.13 -16.25
N ALA A 41 -6.92 -0.36 -16.25
CA ALA A 41 -8.09 0.46 -16.58
C ALA A 41 -8.29 1.57 -15.55
N ASP A 42 -8.15 1.30 -14.25
CA ASP A 42 -8.28 2.29 -13.18
C ASP A 42 -7.24 3.42 -13.32
N ILE A 43 -6.04 3.12 -13.79
CA ILE A 43 -4.97 4.10 -14.04
C ILE A 43 -5.24 4.89 -15.34
N LEU A 44 -5.51 4.19 -16.43
CA LEU A 44 -5.59 4.79 -17.77
C LEU A 44 -6.86 5.61 -17.98
N LEU A 45 -7.97 5.28 -17.30
CA LEU A 45 -9.21 6.08 -17.36
C LEU A 45 -9.00 7.53 -16.93
N TYR A 46 -8.09 7.78 -16.02
CA TYR A 46 -7.80 9.10 -15.46
C TYR A 46 -6.61 9.80 -16.12
N GLN A 47 -6.02 9.23 -17.18
CA GLN A 47 -4.84 9.79 -17.87
C GLN A 47 -3.70 10.08 -16.88
N THR A 48 -3.46 9.16 -15.97
CA THR A 48 -2.51 9.32 -14.85
C THR A 48 -1.07 9.38 -15.36
N ASP A 49 -0.31 10.39 -14.90
CA ASP A 49 1.13 10.52 -15.22
C ASP A 49 1.99 9.70 -14.25
N LEU A 50 1.71 9.80 -12.94
CA LEU A 50 2.49 9.15 -11.88
C LEU A 50 1.60 8.31 -10.97
N VAL A 51 2.03 7.08 -10.70
CA VAL A 51 1.32 6.13 -9.81
C VAL A 51 2.21 5.80 -8.62
N PRO A 52 1.92 6.32 -7.40
CA PRO A 52 2.64 5.95 -6.19
C PRO A 52 2.35 4.49 -5.82
N VAL A 53 3.38 3.65 -5.85
CA VAL A 53 3.26 2.20 -5.59
C VAL A 53 4.48 1.65 -4.87
N GLY A 54 4.30 0.56 -4.13
CA GLY A 54 5.41 -0.23 -3.62
C GLY A 54 6.15 -0.97 -4.75
N VAL A 55 7.40 -1.33 -4.51
CA VAL A 55 8.25 -2.04 -5.49
C VAL A 55 7.62 -3.37 -5.94
N ASP A 56 6.84 -4.02 -5.09
CA ASP A 56 6.09 -5.24 -5.39
C ASP A 56 5.00 -5.04 -6.46
N GLN A 57 4.64 -3.79 -6.80
CA GLN A 57 3.68 -3.45 -7.85
C GLN A 57 4.35 -3.04 -9.18
N SER A 58 5.67 -3.12 -9.30
CA SER A 58 6.40 -2.72 -10.51
C SER A 58 5.90 -3.44 -11.78
N GLN A 59 5.67 -4.75 -11.69
CA GLN A 59 5.14 -5.54 -12.81
C GLN A 59 3.72 -5.12 -13.23
N HIS A 60 2.89 -4.64 -12.30
CA HIS A 60 1.56 -4.11 -12.64
C HIS A 60 1.66 -2.79 -13.41
N ILE A 61 2.62 -1.94 -13.07
CA ILE A 61 2.87 -0.71 -13.83
C ILE A 61 3.44 -1.04 -15.21
N GLU A 62 4.33 -2.01 -15.33
CA GLU A 62 4.87 -2.47 -16.61
C GLU A 62 3.77 -2.96 -17.54
N ILE A 63 2.91 -3.88 -17.09
CA ILE A 63 1.81 -4.39 -17.93
C ILE A 63 0.81 -3.28 -18.28
N CYS A 64 0.55 -2.32 -17.40
CA CYS A 64 -0.27 -1.15 -17.68
C CYS A 64 0.33 -0.32 -18.82
N ARG A 65 1.63 -0.05 -18.78
CA ARG A 65 2.39 0.67 -19.81
C ARG A 65 2.37 -0.06 -21.15
N ASP A 66 2.57 -1.37 -21.13
CA ASP A 66 2.57 -2.21 -22.34
C ASP A 66 1.20 -2.22 -23.02
N ILE A 67 0.12 -2.34 -22.25
CA ILE A 67 -1.26 -2.24 -22.74
C ILE A 67 -1.49 -0.86 -23.36
N ALA A 68 -1.10 0.22 -22.66
CA ALA A 68 -1.28 1.59 -23.13
C ALA A 68 -0.49 1.88 -24.42
N ASN A 69 0.78 1.44 -24.48
CA ASN A 69 1.60 1.57 -25.69
C ASN A 69 1.01 0.80 -26.86
N ARG A 70 0.60 -0.44 -26.65
CA ARG A 70 -0.01 -1.32 -27.69
C ARG A 70 -1.31 -0.72 -28.20
N PHE A 71 -2.13 -0.18 -27.30
CA PHE A 71 -3.35 0.54 -27.69
C PHE A 71 -3.02 1.81 -28.48
N ASN A 72 -2.08 2.63 -28.02
CA ASN A 72 -1.68 3.87 -28.69
C ASN A 72 -1.05 3.64 -30.07
N ASN A 73 -0.38 2.50 -30.29
CA ASN A 73 0.17 2.15 -31.61
C ASN A 73 -0.93 1.97 -32.66
N LEU A 74 -2.07 1.39 -32.28
CA LEU A 74 -3.23 1.24 -33.18
C LEU A 74 -4.16 2.44 -33.16
N HIS A 75 -4.23 3.15 -32.05
CA HIS A 75 -5.11 4.28 -31.78
C HIS A 75 -4.32 5.44 -31.17
N PRO A 76 -3.54 6.20 -31.97
CA PRO A 76 -2.61 7.20 -31.47
C PRO A 76 -3.24 8.24 -30.53
N ASN A 77 -2.45 8.74 -29.58
CA ASN A 77 -2.84 9.79 -28.63
C ASN A 77 -4.11 9.45 -27.82
N THR A 78 -4.28 8.20 -27.40
CA THR A 78 -5.42 7.78 -26.58
C THR A 78 -5.10 7.85 -25.09
N PHE A 79 -4.06 7.17 -24.64
CA PHE A 79 -3.67 7.11 -23.25
C PHE A 79 -2.35 7.84 -22.97
N THR A 80 -2.28 8.49 -21.83
CA THR A 80 -1.02 8.87 -21.20
C THR A 80 -0.31 7.58 -20.73
N ILE A 81 1.00 7.48 -20.94
CA ILE A 81 1.78 6.33 -20.48
C ILE A 81 2.22 6.62 -19.04
N PRO A 82 1.69 5.91 -18.05
CA PRO A 82 1.98 6.21 -16.66
C PRO A 82 3.41 5.80 -16.26
N GLU A 83 3.94 6.46 -15.22
CA GLU A 83 5.18 6.07 -14.58
C GLU A 83 4.93 5.66 -13.12
N GLY A 84 5.68 4.66 -12.63
CA GLY A 84 5.64 4.27 -11.23
C GLY A 84 6.48 5.23 -10.37
N TYR A 85 5.88 5.77 -9.31
CA TYR A 85 6.61 6.48 -8.28
C TYR A 85 6.87 5.53 -7.10
N TYR A 86 8.13 5.22 -6.86
CA TYR A 86 8.56 4.28 -5.82
C TYR A 86 9.18 5.04 -4.65
N PRO A 87 8.72 4.80 -3.40
CA PRO A 87 9.36 5.40 -2.22
C PRO A 87 10.82 5.00 -2.13
N LYS A 88 11.68 5.93 -1.72
CA LYS A 88 13.10 5.64 -1.50
C LYS A 88 13.28 4.68 -0.33
N VAL A 89 14.33 3.85 -0.41
CA VAL A 89 14.75 2.97 0.69
C VAL A 89 15.07 3.85 1.90
N GLY A 90 14.45 3.58 3.05
CA GLY A 90 14.59 4.39 4.28
C GLY A 90 13.42 5.32 4.58
N GLU A 91 12.51 5.56 3.64
CA GLU A 91 11.29 6.37 3.85
C GLU A 91 10.09 5.51 4.31
N GLY A 92 10.29 4.54 5.22
CA GLY A 92 9.23 3.68 5.74
C GLY A 92 8.71 2.63 4.75
N ALA A 93 9.45 2.34 3.69
CA ALA A 93 9.02 1.47 2.60
C ALA A 93 8.70 0.02 3.03
N LYS A 94 9.21 -0.45 4.16
CA LYS A 94 8.99 -1.81 4.67
C LYS A 94 8.92 -1.85 6.18
N ILE A 95 7.71 -1.76 6.73
CA ILE A 95 7.44 -2.07 8.14
C ILE A 95 7.18 -3.57 8.27
N THR A 96 7.84 -4.20 9.25
CA THR A 96 7.70 -5.65 9.50
C THR A 96 6.78 -5.94 10.68
N SER A 97 6.32 -7.20 10.78
CA SER A 97 5.44 -7.65 11.85
C SER A 97 6.10 -7.46 13.23
N LEU A 98 5.32 -7.07 14.23
CA LEU A 98 5.82 -6.91 15.60
C LEU A 98 6.16 -8.23 16.28
N VAL A 99 5.65 -9.36 15.75
CA VAL A 99 5.89 -10.71 16.31
C VAL A 99 6.82 -11.55 15.46
N ASP A 100 6.99 -11.20 14.18
CA ASP A 100 7.95 -11.83 13.26
C ASP A 100 8.63 -10.76 12.40
N PRO A 101 9.78 -10.25 12.84
CA PRO A 101 10.48 -9.17 12.15
C PRO A 101 10.97 -9.50 10.73
N ASN A 102 10.93 -10.78 10.32
CA ASN A 102 11.28 -11.17 8.95
C ASN A 102 10.12 -11.10 7.98
N SER A 103 8.89 -11.03 8.50
CA SER A 103 7.67 -10.96 7.71
C SER A 103 7.16 -9.51 7.61
N LYS A 104 6.60 -9.13 6.45
CA LYS A 104 5.94 -7.82 6.28
C LYS A 104 4.74 -7.71 7.23
N MET A 105 4.55 -6.55 7.88
CA MET A 105 3.34 -6.27 8.65
C MET A 105 2.10 -6.39 7.75
N SER A 106 1.14 -7.21 8.15
CA SER A 106 -0.07 -7.47 7.37
C SER A 106 -1.30 -7.55 8.27
N LYS A 107 -2.37 -6.87 7.89
CA LYS A 107 -3.69 -7.00 8.55
C LYS A 107 -4.30 -8.40 8.41
N SER A 108 -3.77 -9.21 7.49
CA SER A 108 -4.19 -10.61 7.27
C SER A 108 -3.35 -11.62 8.07
N ASP A 109 -2.45 -11.15 8.95
CA ASP A 109 -1.70 -12.01 9.85
C ASP A 109 -2.70 -12.69 10.82
N PRO A 110 -2.66 -14.02 10.99
CA PRO A 110 -3.51 -14.71 11.95
C PRO A 110 -3.22 -14.28 13.41
N ASN A 111 -2.03 -13.75 13.69
CA ASN A 111 -1.69 -13.20 14.99
C ASN A 111 -1.99 -11.69 15.06
N PRO A 112 -3.06 -11.27 15.77
CA PRO A 112 -3.44 -9.85 15.84
C PRO A 112 -2.41 -8.95 16.54
N ASN A 113 -1.41 -9.52 17.24
CA ASN A 113 -0.31 -8.77 17.84
C ASN A 113 0.79 -8.41 16.83
N GLY A 114 0.75 -8.96 15.61
CA GLY A 114 1.74 -8.71 14.57
C GLY A 114 1.59 -7.37 13.84
N TYR A 115 0.44 -6.72 13.97
CA TYR A 115 0.13 -5.49 13.24
C TYR A 115 -0.65 -4.46 14.08
N ILE A 116 -0.61 -3.22 13.64
CA ILE A 116 -1.38 -2.10 14.20
C ILE A 116 -2.43 -1.67 13.18
N LEU A 117 -3.69 -1.57 13.61
CA LEU A 117 -4.76 -0.95 12.83
C LEU A 117 -4.85 0.54 13.18
N LEU A 118 -5.24 1.37 12.21
CA LEU A 118 -5.43 2.82 12.43
C LEU A 118 -6.45 3.12 13.53
N MET A 119 -7.43 2.23 13.72
CA MET A 119 -8.50 2.37 14.71
C MET A 119 -8.27 1.52 15.97
N ASP A 120 -7.09 0.92 16.15
CA ASP A 120 -6.76 0.25 17.42
C ASP A 120 -6.84 1.24 18.58
N LYS A 121 -7.35 0.77 19.73
CA LYS A 121 -7.39 1.57 20.95
C LYS A 121 -5.97 1.82 21.49
N PRO A 122 -5.71 2.97 22.14
CA PRO A 122 -4.40 3.28 22.72
C PRO A 122 -3.82 2.13 23.57
N GLU A 123 -4.66 1.50 24.40
CA GLU A 123 -4.27 0.41 25.30
C GLU A 123 -3.82 -0.82 24.51
N ASP A 124 -4.48 -1.12 23.40
CA ASP A 124 -4.12 -2.24 22.51
C ASP A 124 -2.81 -1.98 21.78
N ILE A 125 -2.61 -0.77 21.28
CA ILE A 125 -1.34 -0.35 20.67
C ILE A 125 -0.20 -0.51 21.67
N MET A 126 -0.34 0.05 22.86
CA MET A 126 0.66 -0.04 23.93
C MET A 126 0.98 -1.50 24.29
N ARG A 127 -0.04 -2.34 24.42
CA ARG A 127 0.13 -3.77 24.70
C ARG A 127 0.90 -4.48 23.60
N LYS A 128 0.60 -4.22 22.32
CA LYS A 128 1.26 -4.80 21.16
C LYS A 128 2.74 -4.43 21.13
N PHE A 129 3.09 -3.15 21.33
CA PHE A 129 4.49 -2.71 21.36
C PHE A 129 5.26 -3.30 22.56
N LYS A 130 4.66 -3.37 23.74
CA LYS A 130 5.30 -4.03 24.90
C LYS A 130 5.67 -5.49 24.61
N ARG A 131 4.84 -6.21 23.81
CA ARG A 131 5.03 -7.61 23.42
C ARG A 131 5.84 -7.80 22.14
N ALA A 132 6.18 -6.73 21.44
CA ALA A 132 6.94 -6.83 20.20
C ALA A 132 8.26 -7.58 20.40
N VAL A 133 8.63 -8.40 19.42
CA VAL A 133 9.84 -9.23 19.48
C VAL A 133 11.09 -8.35 19.39
N THR A 134 12.02 -8.57 20.30
CA THR A 134 13.38 -7.99 20.33
C THR A 134 14.36 -9.08 20.72
N ASP A 135 15.65 -8.83 20.52
CA ASP A 135 16.71 -9.72 20.99
C ASP A 135 16.96 -9.59 22.50
N SER A 136 17.99 -10.30 23.02
CA SER A 136 18.42 -10.29 24.42
C SER A 136 19.54 -9.29 24.74
N ASP A 137 20.05 -8.57 23.74
CA ASP A 137 21.21 -7.67 23.85
C ASP A 137 20.78 -6.24 24.20
N SER A 138 19.84 -5.93 24.90
CA SER A 138 19.36 -4.63 25.41
C SER A 138 19.73 -3.33 24.66
N ARG A 139 20.72 -3.33 23.75
CA ARG A 139 21.19 -2.16 22.99
C ARG A 139 20.23 -1.77 21.89
N ILE A 140 19.90 -0.48 21.82
CA ILE A 140 18.95 0.08 20.85
C ILE A 140 19.75 0.70 19.70
N ILE A 141 20.11 -0.13 18.73
CA ILE A 141 20.85 0.27 17.51
C ILE A 141 20.12 -0.22 16.26
N PHE A 142 20.31 0.48 15.17
CA PHE A 142 19.76 0.09 13.88
C PHE A 142 20.70 -0.89 13.18
N ASP A 143 20.35 -2.16 13.24
CA ASP A 143 21.04 -3.26 12.55
C ASP A 143 20.00 -4.27 12.04
N PRO A 144 19.48 -4.07 10.82
CA PRO A 144 18.43 -4.93 10.26
C PRO A 144 18.82 -6.40 10.13
N GLN A 145 20.11 -6.73 10.06
CA GLN A 145 20.58 -8.10 9.89
C GLN A 145 20.62 -8.85 11.21
N ASN A 146 21.19 -8.24 12.26
CA ASN A 146 21.40 -8.89 13.56
C ASN A 146 20.31 -8.54 14.59
N LYS A 147 19.66 -7.37 14.43
CA LYS A 147 18.63 -6.86 15.33
C LYS A 147 17.36 -6.45 14.58
N PRO A 148 16.74 -7.32 13.77
CA PRO A 148 15.63 -6.95 12.91
C PRO A 148 14.42 -6.39 13.68
N GLY A 149 14.10 -6.94 14.86
CA GLY A 149 13.00 -6.45 15.69
C GLY A 149 13.24 -5.06 16.26
N VAL A 150 14.42 -4.78 16.77
CA VAL A 150 14.80 -3.45 17.29
C VAL A 150 14.86 -2.43 16.16
N SER A 151 15.44 -2.81 15.02
CA SER A 151 15.51 -1.96 13.83
C SER A 151 14.13 -1.58 13.30
N ASN A 152 13.18 -2.52 13.29
CA ASN A 152 11.79 -2.25 12.92
C ASN A 152 11.14 -1.25 13.88
N LEU A 153 11.32 -1.42 15.19
CA LEU A 153 10.78 -0.50 16.18
C LEU A 153 11.41 0.89 16.10
N LEU A 154 12.73 0.99 15.87
CA LEU A 154 13.42 2.28 15.63
C LEU A 154 12.88 2.97 14.39
N GLN A 155 12.67 2.24 13.31
CA GLN A 155 12.10 2.78 12.09
C GLN A 155 10.67 3.29 12.31
N ILE A 156 9.85 2.55 13.03
CA ILE A 156 8.49 2.98 13.39
C ILE A 156 8.54 4.26 14.25
N TYR A 157 9.43 4.31 15.25
CA TYR A 157 9.58 5.47 16.11
C TYR A 157 10.04 6.72 15.32
N ALA A 158 11.05 6.56 14.48
CA ALA A 158 11.58 7.63 13.64
C ALA A 158 10.48 8.22 12.72
N LEU A 159 9.69 7.35 12.07
CA LEU A 159 8.56 7.76 11.23
C LEU A 159 7.47 8.45 12.04
N ALA A 160 7.11 7.92 13.22
CA ALA A 160 6.06 8.47 14.05
C ALA A 160 6.42 9.84 14.62
N THR A 161 7.71 10.10 14.84
CA THR A 161 8.22 11.36 15.45
C THR A 161 8.80 12.34 14.42
N GLY A 162 8.88 11.97 13.14
CA GLY A 162 9.49 12.79 12.07
C GLY A 162 11.01 12.95 12.20
N LYS A 163 11.67 12.00 12.89
CA LYS A 163 13.13 12.00 13.13
C LYS A 163 13.85 11.10 12.14
N THR A 164 15.18 11.26 12.01
CA THR A 164 16.01 10.26 11.35
C THR A 164 16.22 9.05 12.27
N ILE A 165 16.63 7.92 11.68
CA ILE A 165 16.91 6.70 12.47
C ILE A 165 18.06 6.94 13.46
N GLU A 166 19.07 7.71 13.07
CA GLU A 166 20.22 8.07 13.93
C GLU A 166 19.78 8.93 15.11
N GLN A 167 18.92 9.91 14.88
CA GLN A 167 18.34 10.76 15.95
C GLN A 167 17.49 9.90 16.90
N ALA A 168 16.66 9.00 16.35
CA ALA A 168 15.85 8.10 17.15
C ALA A 168 16.71 7.16 18.00
N ALA A 169 17.78 6.58 17.46
CA ALA A 169 18.70 5.71 18.19
C ALA A 169 19.42 6.46 19.32
N ALA A 170 19.89 7.70 19.04
CA ALA A 170 20.59 8.52 20.03
C ALA A 170 19.73 8.89 21.26
N GLU A 171 18.40 9.02 21.11
CA GLU A 171 17.50 9.29 22.25
C GLU A 171 17.40 8.13 23.23
N PHE A 172 17.70 6.93 22.77
CA PHE A 172 17.66 5.71 23.57
C PHE A 172 19.05 5.18 23.93
N ASP A 173 20.11 5.96 23.70
CA ASP A 173 21.45 5.57 24.12
C ASP A 173 21.51 5.37 25.63
N GLY A 174 22.06 4.25 26.07
CA GLY A 174 22.08 3.85 27.48
C GLY A 174 20.76 3.39 28.09
N LYS A 175 19.65 3.37 27.34
CA LYS A 175 18.33 2.87 27.79
C LYS A 175 18.11 1.43 27.38
N GLY A 176 17.19 0.77 28.07
CA GLY A 176 16.79 -0.62 27.77
C GLY A 176 15.44 -0.70 27.03
N TYR A 177 15.09 -1.92 26.60
CA TYR A 177 13.82 -2.19 25.92
C TYR A 177 12.57 -1.88 26.77
N GLY A 178 12.70 -1.87 28.09
CA GLY A 178 11.63 -1.50 29.01
C GLY A 178 11.16 -0.05 28.87
N GLU A 179 12.06 0.88 28.49
CA GLU A 179 11.75 2.28 28.21
C GLU A 179 11.46 2.49 26.71
N PHE A 180 12.20 1.82 25.85
CA PHE A 180 12.09 1.96 24.41
C PHE A 180 10.72 1.54 23.86
N LYS A 181 10.28 0.32 24.17
CA LYS A 181 9.01 -0.21 23.63
C LYS A 181 7.78 0.64 24.00
N PRO A 182 7.62 1.09 25.25
CA PRO A 182 6.56 2.04 25.60
C PRO A 182 6.64 3.35 24.82
N ALA A 183 7.83 3.94 24.68
CA ALA A 183 8.01 5.19 23.95
C ALA A 183 7.63 5.05 22.47
N VAL A 184 7.95 3.93 21.81
CA VAL A 184 7.47 3.63 20.45
C VAL A 184 5.94 3.55 20.41
N GLY A 185 5.34 2.87 21.39
CA GLY A 185 3.89 2.75 21.51
C GLY A 185 3.20 4.10 21.65
N GLU A 186 3.72 4.96 22.54
CA GLU A 186 3.22 6.31 22.78
C GLU A 186 3.32 7.19 21.51
N ALA A 187 4.46 7.16 20.83
CA ALA A 187 4.65 7.88 19.58
C ALA A 187 3.62 7.46 18.50
N VAL A 188 3.34 6.17 18.38
CA VAL A 188 2.33 5.66 17.44
C VAL A 188 0.91 6.02 17.89
N VAL A 189 0.60 5.96 19.18
CA VAL A 189 -0.70 6.40 19.72
C VAL A 189 -0.96 7.86 19.37
N GLU A 190 0.02 8.73 19.54
CA GLU A 190 -0.10 10.17 19.22
C GLU A 190 -0.20 10.43 17.73
N LEU A 191 0.61 9.73 16.91
CA LEU A 191 0.51 9.81 15.45
C LEU A 191 -0.89 9.44 14.94
N LEU A 192 -1.50 8.39 15.51
CA LEU A 192 -2.80 7.88 15.07
C LEU A 192 -3.98 8.59 15.75
N ARG A 193 -3.77 9.34 16.83
CA ARG A 193 -4.84 10.01 17.57
C ARG A 193 -5.71 10.90 16.66
N PRO A 194 -5.18 11.87 15.90
CA PRO A 194 -6.00 12.73 15.05
C PRO A 194 -6.78 11.96 13.98
N ILE A 195 -6.21 10.86 13.49
CA ILE A 195 -6.88 9.98 12.51
C ILE A 195 -8.07 9.28 13.17
N ARG A 196 -7.89 8.72 14.37
CA ARG A 196 -8.98 8.03 15.11
C ARG A 196 -10.11 9.01 15.48
N GLU A 197 -9.77 10.17 16.03
CA GLU A 197 -10.74 11.19 16.40
C GLU A 197 -11.54 11.64 15.19
N LYS A 198 -10.86 12.02 14.09
CA LYS A 198 -11.54 12.45 12.87
C LYS A 198 -12.38 11.36 12.22
N THR A 199 -11.89 10.11 12.23
CA THR A 199 -12.66 8.97 11.71
C THR A 199 -13.92 8.76 12.54
N THR A 200 -13.83 8.83 13.87
CA THR A 200 -14.98 8.67 14.77
C THR A 200 -16.03 9.76 14.52
N ASP A 201 -15.59 11.02 14.40
CA ASP A 201 -16.48 12.15 14.08
C ASP A 201 -17.19 11.95 12.74
N LEU A 202 -16.45 11.53 11.71
CA LEU A 202 -17.01 11.29 10.38
C LEU A 202 -17.99 10.11 10.37
N LEU A 203 -17.69 9.03 11.07
CA LEU A 203 -18.60 7.86 11.18
C LEU A 203 -19.91 8.21 11.89
N ASN A 204 -19.92 9.22 12.76
CA ASN A 204 -21.11 9.73 13.40
C ASN A 204 -21.90 10.70 12.49
N ASN A 205 -21.31 11.19 11.41
CA ASN A 205 -21.95 12.09 10.43
C ASN A 205 -22.11 11.40 9.08
N LYS A 206 -23.02 10.43 9.02
CA LYS A 206 -23.23 9.59 7.84
C LYS A 206 -23.72 10.38 6.62
N ASP A 207 -24.57 11.37 6.83
CA ASP A 207 -25.11 12.20 5.75
C ASP A 207 -23.99 12.98 5.04
N TYR A 208 -23.06 13.52 5.82
CA TYR A 208 -21.88 14.18 5.27
C TYR A 208 -21.00 13.20 4.48
N LEU A 209 -20.74 12.00 5.01
CA LEU A 209 -19.99 10.97 4.29
C LEU A 209 -20.69 10.59 2.97
N GLU A 210 -22.02 10.45 3.01
CA GLU A 210 -22.81 10.13 1.82
C GLU A 210 -22.70 11.24 0.77
N GLN A 211 -22.75 12.50 1.17
CA GLN A 211 -22.52 13.63 0.29
C GLN A 211 -21.11 13.58 -0.33
N VAL A 212 -20.06 13.40 0.50
CA VAL A 212 -18.66 13.37 0.05
C VAL A 212 -18.41 12.30 -1.01
N TYR A 213 -18.88 11.05 -0.78
CA TYR A 213 -18.64 10.01 -1.77
C TYR A 213 -19.51 10.16 -3.02
N LYS A 214 -20.73 10.70 -2.94
CA LYS A 214 -21.56 11.00 -4.11
C LYS A 214 -20.93 12.08 -4.99
N GLU A 215 -20.49 13.19 -4.38
CA GLU A 215 -19.80 14.25 -5.10
C GLU A 215 -18.47 13.76 -5.71
N GLY A 216 -17.70 12.97 -4.94
CA GLY A 216 -16.48 12.34 -5.40
C GLY A 216 -16.72 11.40 -6.58
N ALA A 217 -17.75 10.57 -6.51
CA ALA A 217 -18.15 9.67 -7.60
C ALA A 217 -18.57 10.43 -8.86
N GLN A 218 -19.28 11.54 -8.72
CA GLN A 218 -19.65 12.39 -9.86
C GLN A 218 -18.42 12.98 -10.54
N LYS A 219 -17.48 13.55 -9.78
CA LYS A 219 -16.22 14.10 -10.31
C LYS A 219 -15.40 13.04 -11.02
N ALA A 220 -15.22 11.87 -10.37
CA ALA A 220 -14.49 10.75 -10.95
C ALA A 220 -15.16 10.23 -12.23
N SER A 221 -16.49 10.05 -12.23
CA SER A 221 -17.25 9.63 -13.40
C SER A 221 -17.11 10.59 -14.58
N TYR A 222 -17.10 11.90 -14.32
CA TYR A 222 -16.91 12.90 -15.37
C TYR A 222 -15.57 12.74 -16.09
N LEU A 223 -14.48 12.58 -15.33
CA LEU A 223 -13.14 12.38 -15.89
C LEU A 223 -13.02 11.03 -16.62
N ALA A 224 -13.50 9.95 -15.99
CA ALA A 224 -13.47 8.61 -16.56
C ALA A 224 -14.24 8.53 -17.89
N ARG A 225 -15.45 9.12 -17.95
CA ARG A 225 -16.27 9.15 -19.17
C ARG A 225 -15.55 9.80 -20.33
N LYS A 226 -14.85 10.92 -20.11
CA LYS A 226 -14.09 11.61 -21.16
C LYS A 226 -13.10 10.68 -21.86
N THR A 227 -12.37 9.87 -21.08
CA THR A 227 -11.42 8.89 -21.62
C THR A 227 -12.15 7.68 -22.22
N LEU A 228 -13.19 7.16 -21.56
CA LEU A 228 -13.95 6.02 -22.04
C LEU A 228 -14.62 6.30 -23.39
N ASP A 229 -15.24 7.45 -23.56
CA ASP A 229 -15.89 7.88 -24.82
C ASP A 229 -14.85 8.01 -25.94
N LYS A 230 -13.65 8.51 -25.61
CA LYS A 230 -12.53 8.58 -26.56
C LYS A 230 -12.11 7.17 -27.00
N VAL A 231 -11.98 6.22 -26.07
CA VAL A 231 -11.65 4.82 -26.35
C VAL A 231 -12.73 4.17 -27.21
N TYR A 232 -14.00 4.30 -26.83
CA TYR A 232 -15.12 3.70 -27.57
C TYR A 232 -15.19 4.20 -29.01
N ARG A 233 -15.05 5.49 -29.24
CA ARG A 233 -14.99 6.05 -30.61
C ARG A 233 -13.84 5.49 -31.41
N LYS A 234 -12.67 5.33 -30.79
CA LYS A 234 -11.45 4.84 -31.47
C LYS A 234 -11.53 3.37 -31.85
N VAL A 235 -12.19 2.55 -31.04
CA VAL A 235 -12.41 1.12 -31.36
C VAL A 235 -13.69 0.87 -32.17
N GLY A 236 -14.41 1.92 -32.57
CA GLY A 236 -15.59 1.81 -33.42
C GLY A 236 -16.88 1.41 -32.71
N PHE A 237 -16.97 1.58 -31.38
CA PHE A 237 -18.23 1.40 -30.66
C PHE A 237 -19.16 2.58 -30.87
N VAL A 238 -20.47 2.31 -30.94
CA VAL A 238 -21.48 3.34 -31.01
C VAL A 238 -21.48 4.15 -29.71
N ALA A 239 -21.48 5.49 -29.84
CA ALA A 239 -21.60 6.38 -28.68
C ALA A 239 -22.94 6.12 -27.96
N ARG A 240 -22.90 6.09 -26.63
CA ARG A 240 -24.07 5.99 -25.76
C ARG A 240 -24.51 7.36 -25.30
#